data_8afa4147d0c8c9d9fd9cdbd24834921c
#
_entry.id   8afa4147d0c8c9d9fd9cdbd24834921c
#
_cell.length_a   1.000
_cell.length_b   1.000
_cell.length_c   1.000
_cell.angle_alpha   90.00
_cell.angle_beta   90.00
_cell.angle_gamma   90.00
#
_symmetry.space_group_name_H-M   'P 1'
#
loop_
_entity.id
_entity.type
_entity.pdbx_description
1 polymer ?
#
loop_
_entity_poly.entity_id
_entity_poly.type
_entity_poly.pdbx_seq_one_letter_code
_entity_poly.pdbx_strand_id
1 'polypeptide(L)'
;MERTSETKPVTIVAIGAGNRTNKYLEYAIRNPDRMKLVGVAELNDIRRHAVASKFGLKPEECFADYERFFENPVPADAILIGTPENMHFEPCMKAIEAGYNVLLEKPIAQSLPECCRIAEAARRKGVIVGVCHVLRYHPYFIKIKEIVDSGQLGEIISISHLAAVGLDRTTHGFVRGMWRREEITNPMLISKCCHDIDFLLWLTEARCRKLSSFGSLRWFRAENAPKGSTPRCIDCPLEKECPYSAVDLYYNRRDWISNFDVPEGATLDEVILRQLRTGDYGRCVFRCDNDVVDHQICLLYTSPSPRDPKTS
;
A
#
# COMPACT_ATOMS: atom_id res chain seq x y z
N MET A 1 -27.05 -21.00 -17.90
CA MET A 1 -26.61 -20.46 -19.20
C MET A 1 -25.11 -20.14 -19.05
N GLU A 2 -24.27 -21.09 -19.41
CA GLU A 2 -22.83 -20.94 -19.44
C GLU A 2 -22.47 -19.94 -20.53
N ARG A 3 -21.89 -18.78 -20.12
CA ARG A 3 -21.27 -17.86 -21.07
C ARG A 3 -19.90 -18.42 -21.45
N THR A 4 -19.87 -19.27 -22.46
CA THR A 4 -18.66 -19.59 -23.21
C THR A 4 -18.40 -18.48 -24.24
N SER A 5 -18.04 -17.27 -23.79
CA SER A 5 -17.27 -16.35 -24.63
C SER A 5 -15.83 -16.51 -24.22
N GLU A 6 -14.97 -16.92 -25.13
CA GLU A 6 -13.52 -16.80 -24.97
C GLU A 6 -13.17 -15.31 -24.77
N THR A 7 -13.30 -14.83 -23.55
CA THR A 7 -12.87 -13.47 -23.20
C THR A 7 -11.35 -13.48 -23.20
N LYS A 8 -10.74 -12.71 -24.10
CA LYS A 8 -9.29 -12.52 -24.09
C LYS A 8 -8.85 -12.02 -22.69
N PRO A 9 -7.69 -12.47 -22.18
CA PRO A 9 -7.18 -11.96 -20.92
C PRO A 9 -6.96 -10.45 -20.99
N VAL A 10 -7.28 -9.76 -19.91
CA VAL A 10 -6.98 -8.33 -19.77
C VAL A 10 -5.45 -8.17 -19.73
N THR A 11 -4.91 -7.37 -20.65
CA THR A 11 -3.48 -7.09 -20.71
C THR A 11 -3.14 -5.89 -19.83
N ILE A 12 -2.09 -6.02 -19.02
CA ILE A 12 -1.66 -4.96 -18.11
C ILE A 12 -0.17 -4.65 -18.24
N VAL A 13 0.17 -3.38 -17.99
CA VAL A 13 1.53 -2.94 -17.70
C VAL A 13 1.62 -2.56 -16.23
N ALA A 14 2.68 -2.97 -15.55
CA ALA A 14 2.93 -2.60 -14.17
C ALA A 14 3.90 -1.42 -14.08
N ILE A 15 3.53 -0.35 -13.40
CA ILE A 15 4.40 0.76 -13.03
C ILE A 15 4.72 0.63 -11.53
N GLY A 16 6.00 0.37 -11.25
CA GLY A 16 6.49 -0.07 -9.95
C GLY A 16 6.40 -1.59 -9.78
N ALA A 17 7.48 -2.23 -9.36
CA ALA A 17 7.59 -3.68 -9.14
C ALA A 17 7.85 -4.03 -7.67
N GLY A 18 7.32 -3.24 -6.75
CA GLY A 18 7.40 -3.46 -5.32
C GLY A 18 6.58 -4.67 -4.84
N ASN A 19 6.64 -4.93 -3.53
CA ASN A 19 5.96 -6.07 -2.91
C ASN A 19 4.45 -6.09 -3.22
N ARG A 20 3.76 -4.93 -3.18
CA ARG A 20 2.32 -4.88 -3.42
C ARG A 20 1.97 -5.23 -4.87
N THR A 21 2.67 -4.64 -5.82
CA THR A 21 2.53 -4.97 -7.25
C THR A 21 2.71 -6.46 -7.49
N ASN A 22 3.77 -7.07 -6.94
CA ASN A 22 4.02 -8.51 -7.09
C ASN A 22 2.87 -9.37 -6.55
N LYS A 23 2.21 -8.95 -5.45
CA LYS A 23 1.02 -9.64 -4.92
C LYS A 23 -0.17 -9.60 -5.89
N TYR A 24 -0.38 -8.49 -6.59
CA TYR A 24 -1.43 -8.41 -7.63
C TYR A 24 -1.07 -9.24 -8.86
N LEU A 25 0.20 -9.21 -9.26
CA LEU A 25 0.68 -9.98 -10.41
C LEU A 25 0.60 -11.50 -10.20
N GLU A 26 0.55 -11.99 -8.96
CA GLU A 26 0.25 -13.40 -8.67
C GLU A 26 -1.09 -13.85 -9.26
N TYR A 27 -2.04 -12.91 -9.45
CA TYR A 27 -3.32 -13.23 -10.08
C TYR A 27 -3.13 -13.66 -11.53
N ALA A 28 -2.23 -13.00 -12.29
CA ALA A 28 -1.94 -13.39 -13.68
C ALA A 28 -1.33 -14.80 -13.78
N ILE A 29 -0.56 -15.20 -12.78
CA ILE A 29 0.02 -16.56 -12.74
C ILE A 29 -1.05 -17.61 -12.47
N ARG A 30 -1.99 -17.31 -11.56
CA ARG A 30 -3.06 -18.23 -11.18
C ARG A 30 -4.21 -18.27 -12.18
N ASN A 31 -4.39 -17.20 -12.96
CA ASN A 31 -5.50 -17.02 -13.90
C ASN A 31 -5.00 -16.42 -15.23
N PRO A 32 -4.14 -17.15 -15.98
CA PRO A 32 -3.50 -16.63 -17.20
C PRO A 32 -4.52 -16.39 -18.35
N ASP A 33 -5.68 -17.02 -18.29
CA ASP A 33 -6.83 -16.82 -19.17
C ASP A 33 -7.59 -15.52 -18.89
N ARG A 34 -7.38 -14.90 -17.73
CA ARG A 34 -8.07 -13.68 -17.30
C ARG A 34 -7.19 -12.43 -17.26
N MET A 35 -5.91 -12.57 -16.96
CA MET A 35 -4.98 -11.45 -16.86
C MET A 35 -3.59 -11.83 -17.38
N LYS A 36 -2.96 -10.94 -18.15
CA LYS A 36 -1.62 -11.11 -18.69
C LYS A 36 -0.79 -9.85 -18.46
N LEU A 37 0.39 -10.00 -17.85
CA LEU A 37 1.39 -8.92 -17.81
C LEU A 37 2.09 -8.82 -19.17
N VAL A 38 2.12 -7.62 -19.76
CA VAL A 38 2.74 -7.34 -21.07
C VAL A 38 3.84 -6.29 -21.01
N GLY A 39 4.12 -5.74 -19.82
CA GLY A 39 5.24 -4.83 -19.65
C GLY A 39 5.42 -4.43 -18.19
N VAL A 40 6.62 -3.97 -17.85
CA VAL A 40 6.97 -3.46 -16.52
C VAL A 40 7.84 -2.22 -16.63
N ALA A 41 7.51 -1.18 -15.86
CA ALA A 41 8.30 0.02 -15.66
C ALA A 41 8.74 0.10 -14.18
N GLU A 42 10.04 0.02 -13.92
CA GLU A 42 10.58 -0.01 -12.55
C GLU A 42 12.00 0.55 -12.54
N LEU A 43 12.25 1.51 -11.63
CA LEU A 43 13.55 2.16 -11.47
C LEU A 43 14.66 1.21 -10.98
N ASN A 44 14.28 0.25 -10.13
CA ASN A 44 15.23 -0.71 -9.56
C ASN A 44 15.45 -1.88 -10.52
N ASP A 45 16.66 -2.00 -11.05
CA ASP A 45 17.04 -3.03 -12.03
C ASP A 45 16.79 -4.45 -11.48
N ILE A 46 17.09 -4.70 -10.20
CA ILE A 46 16.91 -6.03 -9.59
C ILE A 46 15.43 -6.43 -9.64
N ARG A 47 14.55 -5.52 -9.24
CA ARG A 47 13.09 -5.76 -9.24
C ARG A 47 12.56 -5.88 -10.66
N ARG A 48 13.02 -5.03 -11.57
CA ARG A 48 12.61 -5.06 -12.98
C ARG A 48 12.97 -6.38 -13.63
N HIS A 49 14.22 -6.84 -13.47
CA HIS A 49 14.69 -8.13 -13.98
C HIS A 49 13.95 -9.31 -13.34
N ALA A 50 13.70 -9.26 -12.04
CA ALA A 50 12.95 -10.32 -11.34
C ALA A 50 11.53 -10.48 -11.90
N VAL A 51 10.82 -9.38 -12.15
CA VAL A 51 9.48 -9.41 -12.77
C VAL A 51 9.58 -9.87 -14.23
N ALA A 52 10.54 -9.33 -15.00
CA ALA A 52 10.74 -9.72 -16.39
C ALA A 52 10.97 -11.23 -16.54
N SER A 53 11.88 -11.79 -15.74
CA SER A 53 12.16 -13.23 -15.72
C SER A 53 10.94 -14.07 -15.31
N LYS A 54 10.23 -13.62 -14.25
CA LYS A 54 9.08 -14.34 -13.70
C LYS A 54 7.92 -14.43 -14.70
N PHE A 55 7.73 -13.42 -15.54
CA PHE A 55 6.62 -13.32 -16.50
C PHE A 55 7.02 -13.54 -17.95
N GLY A 56 8.31 -13.81 -18.23
CA GLY A 56 8.82 -14.04 -19.58
C GLY A 56 8.72 -12.81 -20.46
N LEU A 57 8.90 -11.60 -19.90
CA LEU A 57 8.86 -10.35 -20.63
C LEU A 57 10.15 -10.21 -21.49
N LYS A 58 9.99 -9.64 -22.69
CA LYS A 58 11.11 -9.34 -23.57
C LYS A 58 11.78 -8.03 -23.15
N PRO A 59 13.01 -7.77 -23.56
CA PRO A 59 13.71 -6.52 -23.24
C PRO A 59 12.92 -5.24 -23.63
N GLU A 60 12.24 -5.26 -24.77
CA GLU A 60 11.39 -4.15 -25.24
C GLU A 60 10.10 -3.92 -24.45
N GLU A 61 9.74 -4.86 -23.56
CA GLU A 61 8.59 -4.80 -22.64
C GLU A 61 9.02 -4.35 -21.22
N CYS A 62 10.33 -4.03 -21.03
CA CYS A 62 10.92 -3.67 -19.76
C CYS A 62 11.47 -2.25 -19.80
N PHE A 63 10.92 -1.35 -18.99
CA PHE A 63 11.24 0.07 -18.99
C PHE A 63 11.93 0.48 -17.69
N ALA A 64 12.95 1.33 -17.78
CA ALA A 64 13.68 1.83 -16.62
C ALA A 64 12.82 2.68 -15.69
N ASP A 65 11.83 3.38 -16.26
CA ASP A 65 10.89 4.23 -15.57
C ASP A 65 9.57 4.33 -16.36
N TYR A 66 8.56 4.99 -15.78
CA TYR A 66 7.27 5.17 -16.44
C TYR A 66 7.34 6.19 -17.59
N GLU A 67 8.25 7.15 -17.56
CA GLU A 67 8.48 8.11 -18.65
C GLU A 67 8.87 7.35 -19.93
N ARG A 68 9.84 6.44 -19.83
CA ARG A 68 10.28 5.60 -20.93
C ARG A 68 9.18 4.71 -21.49
N PHE A 69 8.31 4.20 -20.60
CA PHE A 69 7.13 3.47 -21.04
C PHE A 69 6.21 4.37 -21.89
N PHE A 70 5.88 5.58 -21.41
CA PHE A 70 4.99 6.47 -22.17
C PHE A 70 5.59 7.05 -23.43
N GLU A 71 6.91 7.09 -23.57
CA GLU A 71 7.59 7.44 -24.84
C GLU A 71 7.40 6.36 -25.91
N ASN A 72 7.43 5.08 -25.54
CA ASN A 72 7.30 3.93 -26.44
C ASN A 72 6.36 2.86 -25.82
N PRO A 73 5.06 3.14 -25.74
CA PRO A 73 4.15 2.27 -25.00
C PRO A 73 3.92 0.93 -25.71
N VAL A 74 3.91 -0.14 -24.94
CA VAL A 74 3.39 -1.43 -25.42
C VAL A 74 1.85 -1.43 -25.29
N PRO A 75 1.13 -2.06 -26.22
CA PRO A 75 -0.34 -2.16 -26.14
C PRO A 75 -0.79 -2.89 -24.89
N ALA A 76 -1.71 -2.29 -24.15
CA ALA A 76 -2.31 -2.87 -22.96
C ALA A 76 -3.72 -2.32 -22.73
N ASP A 77 -4.56 -3.07 -21.99
CA ASP A 77 -5.91 -2.65 -21.63
C ASP A 77 -5.94 -1.78 -20.37
N ALA A 78 -4.95 -1.97 -19.49
CA ALA A 78 -4.87 -1.24 -18.23
C ALA A 78 -3.42 -1.11 -17.72
N ILE A 79 -3.25 -0.15 -16.81
CA ILE A 79 -2.00 0.07 -16.09
C ILE A 79 -2.23 -0.17 -14.60
N LEU A 80 -1.38 -1.00 -13.98
CA LEU A 80 -1.28 -1.18 -12.55
C LEU A 80 -0.22 -0.23 -12.00
N ILE A 81 -0.59 0.72 -11.14
CA ILE A 81 0.34 1.64 -10.50
C ILE A 81 0.52 1.23 -9.03
N GLY A 82 1.71 0.75 -8.69
CA GLY A 82 2.12 0.32 -7.36
C GLY A 82 3.45 0.91 -6.92
N THR A 83 3.71 2.16 -7.32
CA THR A 83 4.85 2.98 -6.89
C THR A 83 4.71 3.41 -5.41
N PRO A 84 5.71 4.05 -4.79
CA PRO A 84 5.53 4.78 -3.55
C PRO A 84 4.42 5.85 -3.65
N GLU A 85 3.76 6.14 -2.52
CA GLU A 85 2.56 6.98 -2.45
C GLU A 85 2.74 8.39 -3.07
N ASN A 86 3.91 8.99 -2.89
CA ASN A 86 4.27 10.29 -3.47
C ASN A 86 4.52 10.25 -4.99
N MET A 87 4.54 9.07 -5.57
CA MET A 87 4.76 8.86 -7.01
C MET A 87 3.51 8.32 -7.72
N HIS A 88 2.33 8.42 -7.13
CA HIS A 88 1.09 7.93 -7.73
C HIS A 88 0.53 8.88 -8.79
N PHE A 89 0.57 10.19 -8.50
CA PHE A 89 -0.17 11.19 -9.27
C PHE A 89 0.27 11.29 -10.74
N GLU A 90 1.56 11.51 -10.99
CA GLU A 90 2.07 11.75 -12.35
C GLU A 90 1.86 10.56 -13.30
N PRO A 91 2.25 9.31 -12.95
CA PRO A 91 2.01 8.18 -13.83
C PRO A 91 0.51 7.89 -14.00
N CYS A 92 -0.32 8.15 -12.98
CA CYS A 92 -1.77 7.98 -13.08
C CYS A 92 -2.37 8.99 -14.09
N MET A 93 -1.98 10.25 -14.02
CA MET A 93 -2.43 11.26 -14.97
C MET A 93 -2.00 10.94 -16.40
N LYS A 94 -0.74 10.54 -16.60
CA LYS A 94 -0.23 10.13 -17.94
C LYS A 94 -1.01 8.92 -18.48
N ALA A 95 -1.29 7.93 -17.65
CA ALA A 95 -2.08 6.76 -18.03
C ALA A 95 -3.50 7.13 -18.47
N ILE A 96 -4.19 7.98 -17.69
CA ILE A 96 -5.53 8.46 -17.99
C ILE A 96 -5.54 9.27 -19.30
N GLU A 97 -4.60 10.21 -19.46
CA GLU A 97 -4.52 11.04 -20.68
C GLU A 97 -4.23 10.21 -21.94
N ALA A 98 -3.46 9.12 -21.79
CA ALA A 98 -3.22 8.14 -22.85
C ALA A 98 -4.40 7.19 -23.10
N GLY A 99 -5.46 7.23 -22.30
CA GLY A 99 -6.68 6.45 -22.49
C GLY A 99 -6.66 5.05 -21.83
N TYR A 100 -5.71 4.77 -20.97
CA TYR A 100 -5.65 3.50 -20.24
C TYR A 100 -6.61 3.48 -19.05
N ASN A 101 -7.21 2.32 -18.78
CA ASN A 101 -7.78 2.03 -17.48
C ASN A 101 -6.65 1.90 -16.45
N VAL A 102 -6.91 2.25 -15.19
CA VAL A 102 -5.88 2.26 -14.15
C VAL A 102 -6.34 1.48 -12.93
N LEU A 103 -5.49 0.60 -12.43
CA LEU A 103 -5.57 0.05 -11.08
C LEU A 103 -4.50 0.74 -10.23
N LEU A 104 -4.95 1.62 -9.33
CA LEU A 104 -4.09 2.49 -8.55
C LEU A 104 -3.98 2.01 -7.10
N GLU A 105 -2.76 1.84 -6.59
CA GLU A 105 -2.56 1.59 -5.17
C GLU A 105 -3.04 2.76 -4.31
N LYS A 106 -3.42 2.44 -3.09
CA LYS A 106 -3.84 3.43 -2.08
C LYS A 106 -2.62 4.07 -1.39
N PRO A 107 -2.73 5.29 -0.90
CA PRO A 107 -3.79 6.27 -1.15
C PRO A 107 -3.76 6.78 -2.59
N ILE A 108 -4.85 7.36 -3.06
CA ILE A 108 -4.97 7.85 -4.45
C ILE A 108 -3.82 8.80 -4.80
N ALA A 109 -3.57 9.78 -3.94
CA ALA A 109 -2.49 10.76 -4.05
C ALA A 109 -2.21 11.36 -2.67
N GLN A 110 -1.25 12.29 -2.59
CA GLN A 110 -0.87 12.95 -1.33
C GLN A 110 -1.79 14.12 -0.96
N SER A 111 -2.50 14.68 -1.92
CA SER A 111 -3.33 15.87 -1.69
C SER A 111 -4.74 15.73 -2.28
N LEU A 112 -5.70 16.44 -1.67
CA LEU A 112 -7.08 16.50 -2.19
C LEU A 112 -7.14 17.07 -3.62
N PRO A 113 -6.42 18.15 -3.99
CA PRO A 113 -6.39 18.65 -5.36
C PRO A 113 -5.95 17.59 -6.37
N GLU A 114 -4.93 16.80 -6.07
CA GLU A 114 -4.48 15.69 -6.93
C GLU A 114 -5.55 14.62 -7.08
N CYS A 115 -6.19 14.21 -5.99
CA CYS A 115 -7.29 13.25 -6.03
C CYS A 115 -8.44 13.75 -6.92
N CYS A 116 -8.80 15.02 -6.80
CA CYS A 116 -9.84 15.65 -7.64
C CYS A 116 -9.44 15.66 -9.12
N ARG A 117 -8.20 16.04 -9.43
CA ARG A 117 -7.67 16.04 -10.81
C ARG A 117 -7.69 14.64 -11.45
N ILE A 118 -7.31 13.60 -10.71
CA ILE A 118 -7.41 12.20 -11.17
C ILE A 118 -8.87 11.85 -11.50
N ALA A 119 -9.80 12.13 -10.57
CA ALA A 119 -11.20 11.81 -10.74
C ALA A 119 -11.84 12.56 -11.92
N GLU A 120 -11.51 13.84 -12.11
CA GLU A 120 -11.98 14.67 -13.21
C GLU A 120 -11.42 14.21 -14.57
N ALA A 121 -10.12 13.90 -14.62
CA ALA A 121 -9.48 13.40 -15.82
C ALA A 121 -10.06 12.05 -16.25
N ALA A 122 -10.24 11.12 -15.30
CA ALA A 122 -10.85 9.82 -15.57
C ALA A 122 -12.28 9.95 -16.15
N ARG A 123 -13.09 10.83 -15.56
CA ARG A 123 -14.45 11.12 -16.05
C ARG A 123 -14.43 11.73 -17.45
N ARG A 124 -13.55 12.72 -17.70
CA ARG A 124 -13.40 13.37 -19.00
C ARG A 124 -12.99 12.40 -20.09
N LYS A 125 -12.06 11.48 -19.77
CA LYS A 125 -11.53 10.49 -20.73
C LYS A 125 -12.40 9.24 -20.86
N GLY A 126 -13.36 9.04 -19.97
CA GLY A 126 -14.21 7.85 -19.96
C GLY A 126 -13.47 6.56 -19.58
N VAL A 127 -12.35 6.65 -18.86
CA VAL A 127 -11.57 5.49 -18.40
C VAL A 127 -11.92 5.14 -16.95
N ILE A 128 -11.69 3.87 -16.59
CA ILE A 128 -11.90 3.37 -15.24
C ILE A 128 -10.62 3.57 -14.42
N VAL A 129 -10.74 4.20 -13.26
CA VAL A 129 -9.69 4.24 -12.24
C VAL A 129 -10.20 3.48 -11.01
N GLY A 130 -9.68 2.27 -10.81
CA GLY A 130 -9.96 1.45 -9.64
C GLY A 130 -8.89 1.68 -8.55
N VAL A 131 -9.31 2.02 -7.34
CA VAL A 131 -8.38 2.19 -6.20
C VAL A 131 -8.31 0.91 -5.38
N CYS A 132 -7.10 0.51 -4.97
CA CYS A 132 -6.85 -0.74 -4.26
C CYS A 132 -7.29 -0.71 -2.78
N HIS A 133 -8.56 -0.44 -2.51
CA HIS A 133 -9.18 -0.61 -1.19
C HIS A 133 -9.52 -2.09 -0.95
N VAL A 134 -8.48 -2.87 -0.74
CA VAL A 134 -8.53 -4.35 -0.75
C VAL A 134 -9.39 -4.96 0.34
N LEU A 135 -9.69 -4.25 1.43
CA LEU A 135 -10.55 -4.76 2.50
C LEU A 135 -11.96 -5.09 2.00
N ARG A 136 -12.47 -4.35 1.03
CA ARG A 136 -13.79 -4.61 0.42
C ARG A 136 -13.90 -5.98 -0.26
N TYR A 137 -12.76 -6.61 -0.59
CA TYR A 137 -12.68 -7.90 -1.27
C TYR A 137 -12.23 -9.04 -0.34
N HIS A 138 -11.97 -8.73 0.94
CA HIS A 138 -11.58 -9.75 1.90
C HIS A 138 -12.81 -10.48 2.45
N PRO A 139 -12.86 -11.83 2.46
CA PRO A 139 -14.04 -12.59 2.86
C PRO A 139 -14.63 -12.20 4.22
N TYR A 140 -13.79 -11.90 5.20
CA TYR A 140 -14.21 -11.44 6.52
C TYR A 140 -15.02 -10.13 6.45
N PHE A 141 -14.53 -9.12 5.73
CA PHE A 141 -15.20 -7.82 5.60
C PHE A 141 -16.45 -7.89 4.71
N ILE A 142 -16.43 -8.74 3.67
CA ILE A 142 -17.62 -9.05 2.86
C ILE A 142 -18.70 -9.64 3.77
N LYS A 143 -18.34 -10.58 4.64
CA LYS A 143 -19.32 -11.20 5.56
C LYS A 143 -19.92 -10.20 6.54
N ILE A 144 -19.14 -9.26 7.08
CA ILE A 144 -19.66 -8.17 7.91
C ILE A 144 -20.65 -7.32 7.11
N LYS A 145 -20.31 -6.96 5.88
CA LYS A 145 -21.19 -6.18 4.99
C LYS A 145 -22.50 -6.91 4.72
N GLU A 146 -22.47 -8.20 4.42
CA GLU A 146 -23.66 -9.05 4.23
C GLU A 146 -24.58 -9.04 5.46
N ILE A 147 -24.02 -9.13 6.68
CA ILE A 147 -24.79 -9.10 7.93
C ILE A 147 -25.47 -7.74 8.11
N VAL A 148 -24.74 -6.64 7.87
CA VAL A 148 -25.31 -5.28 7.92
C VAL A 148 -26.42 -5.11 6.88
N ASP A 149 -26.17 -5.55 5.64
CA ASP A 149 -27.11 -5.41 4.53
C ASP A 149 -28.37 -6.26 4.71
N SER A 150 -28.27 -7.36 5.44
CA SER A 150 -29.41 -8.24 5.73
C SER A 150 -30.46 -7.58 6.66
N GLY A 151 -30.12 -6.46 7.32
CA GLY A 151 -30.99 -5.78 8.29
C GLY A 151 -31.13 -6.48 9.64
N GLN A 152 -30.44 -7.62 9.88
CA GLN A 152 -30.53 -8.37 11.13
C GLN A 152 -30.08 -7.56 12.36
N LEU A 153 -29.19 -6.59 12.16
CA LEU A 153 -28.70 -5.70 13.22
C LEU A 153 -29.60 -4.50 13.47
N GLY A 154 -30.63 -4.29 12.63
CA GLY A 154 -31.41 -3.06 12.64
C GLY A 154 -30.63 -1.85 12.16
N GLU A 155 -31.03 -0.68 12.62
CA GLU A 155 -30.37 0.59 12.31
C GLU A 155 -29.01 0.70 13.03
N ILE A 156 -27.96 1.05 12.31
CA ILE A 156 -26.64 1.30 12.91
C ILE A 156 -26.58 2.73 13.43
N ILE A 157 -26.59 2.87 14.76
CA ILE A 157 -26.53 4.17 15.43
C ILE A 157 -25.08 4.67 15.56
N SER A 158 -24.14 3.75 15.85
CA SER A 158 -22.73 4.08 15.99
C SER A 158 -21.84 2.86 15.75
N ILE A 159 -20.60 3.11 15.36
CA ILE A 159 -19.57 2.08 15.20
C ILE A 159 -18.33 2.50 15.98
N SER A 160 -17.81 1.58 16.80
CA SER A 160 -16.46 1.69 17.36
C SER A 160 -15.54 0.73 16.59
N HIS A 161 -14.51 1.28 15.95
CA HIS A 161 -13.57 0.53 15.14
C HIS A 161 -12.14 0.69 15.67
N LEU A 162 -11.44 -0.42 15.87
CA LEU A 162 -10.04 -0.44 16.29
C LEU A 162 -9.17 -0.95 15.15
N ALA A 163 -8.32 -0.08 14.59
CA ALA A 163 -7.30 -0.43 13.63
C ALA A 163 -5.97 -0.74 14.35
N ALA A 164 -5.84 -1.94 14.89
CA ALA A 164 -4.62 -2.37 15.57
C ALA A 164 -3.51 -2.66 14.56
N VAL A 165 -2.50 -1.79 14.50
CA VAL A 165 -1.29 -2.04 13.71
C VAL A 165 -0.31 -2.83 14.56
N GLY A 166 -0.01 -4.06 14.15
CA GLY A 166 0.89 -4.94 14.87
C GLY A 166 2.30 -4.34 15.05
N LEU A 167 2.97 -4.74 16.13
CA LEU A 167 4.25 -4.19 16.55
C LEU A 167 5.32 -4.25 15.45
N ASP A 168 5.51 -5.40 14.83
CA ASP A 168 6.49 -5.60 13.76
C ASP A 168 6.17 -4.70 12.55
N ARG A 169 4.89 -4.61 12.17
CA ARG A 169 4.45 -3.74 11.08
C ARG A 169 4.73 -2.27 11.39
N THR A 170 4.47 -1.83 12.60
CA THR A 170 4.71 -0.46 13.04
C THR A 170 6.20 -0.15 12.99
N THR A 171 7.03 -0.96 13.65
CA THR A 171 8.48 -0.72 13.73
C THR A 171 9.18 -0.87 12.38
N HIS A 172 8.73 -1.81 11.54
CA HIS A 172 9.26 -1.96 10.18
C HIS A 172 8.87 -0.80 9.28
N GLY A 173 7.60 -0.43 9.23
CA GLY A 173 7.07 0.49 8.22
C GLY A 173 7.09 1.96 8.64
N PHE A 174 6.59 2.24 9.85
CA PHE A 174 6.30 3.59 10.30
C PHE A 174 7.36 4.18 11.24
N VAL A 175 8.33 3.38 11.69
CA VAL A 175 9.44 3.86 12.52
C VAL A 175 10.78 3.81 11.77
N ARG A 176 11.12 2.68 11.14
CA ARG A 176 12.37 2.49 10.39
C ARG A 176 12.22 2.71 8.89
N GLY A 177 11.08 2.32 8.33
CA GLY A 177 10.83 2.23 6.90
C GLY A 177 10.37 3.53 6.25
N MET A 178 9.90 3.39 5.03
CA MET A 178 9.56 4.53 4.16
C MET A 178 8.38 5.39 4.65
N TRP A 179 7.48 4.83 5.46
CA TRP A 179 6.32 5.56 6.00
C TRP A 179 6.61 6.27 7.34
N ARG A 180 7.89 6.44 7.71
CA ARG A 180 8.28 7.05 8.98
C ARG A 180 8.17 8.56 9.03
N ARG A 181 8.11 9.23 7.86
CA ARG A 181 8.03 10.69 7.74
C ARG A 181 6.87 11.13 6.88
N GLU A 182 6.07 12.05 7.41
CA GLU A 182 4.88 12.56 6.71
C GLU A 182 5.23 13.29 5.40
N GLU A 183 6.34 14.02 5.37
CA GLU A 183 6.78 14.74 4.17
C GLU A 183 7.21 13.81 3.02
N ILE A 184 7.68 12.58 3.33
CA ILE A 184 8.12 11.62 2.32
C ILE A 184 6.91 10.86 1.75
N THR A 185 5.95 10.51 2.62
CA THR A 185 4.78 9.73 2.24
C THR A 185 3.49 10.49 2.55
N ASN A 186 2.89 10.22 3.69
CA ASN A 186 1.65 10.86 4.16
C ASN A 186 1.51 10.69 5.67
N PRO A 187 0.67 11.47 6.36
CA PRO A 187 0.23 11.16 7.72
C PRO A 187 -0.35 9.76 7.84
N MET A 188 -0.24 9.14 9.02
CA MET A 188 -0.76 7.79 9.32
C MET A 188 -2.21 7.62 8.87
N LEU A 189 -3.04 8.65 9.03
CA LEU A 189 -4.44 8.65 8.64
C LEU A 189 -4.63 8.35 7.15
N ILE A 190 -3.79 8.91 6.31
CA ILE A 190 -3.86 8.73 4.85
C ILE A 190 -3.12 7.45 4.44
N SER A 191 -1.88 7.25 4.89
CA SER A 191 -1.06 6.10 4.50
C SER A 191 -1.66 4.75 4.92
N LYS A 192 -2.28 4.70 6.13
CA LYS A 192 -2.78 3.43 6.70
C LYS A 192 -4.29 3.43 6.90
N CYS A 193 -4.85 4.46 7.56
CA CYS A 193 -6.24 4.45 7.99
C CYS A 193 -7.22 4.82 6.86
N CYS A 194 -6.75 5.16 5.65
CA CYS A 194 -7.62 5.29 4.49
C CYS A 194 -8.43 4.01 4.22
N HIS A 195 -7.86 2.83 4.50
CA HIS A 195 -8.58 1.56 4.42
C HIS A 195 -9.73 1.49 5.43
N ASP A 196 -9.48 1.96 6.66
CA ASP A 196 -10.44 1.89 7.75
C ASP A 196 -11.61 2.86 7.50
N ILE A 197 -11.31 4.08 7.05
CA ILE A 197 -12.31 5.07 6.68
C ILE A 197 -13.13 4.60 5.48
N ASP A 198 -12.47 4.07 4.44
CA ASP A 198 -13.14 3.51 3.28
C ASP A 198 -14.09 2.36 3.66
N PHE A 199 -13.63 1.45 4.52
CA PHE A 199 -14.41 0.33 5.02
C PHE A 199 -15.65 0.81 5.78
N LEU A 200 -15.51 1.76 6.70
CA LEU A 200 -16.62 2.27 7.51
C LEU A 200 -17.68 2.97 6.64
N LEU A 201 -17.27 3.77 5.67
CA LEU A 201 -18.17 4.43 4.73
C LEU A 201 -18.87 3.43 3.80
N TRP A 202 -18.13 2.41 3.33
CA TRP A 202 -18.71 1.33 2.53
C TRP A 202 -19.69 0.47 3.33
N LEU A 203 -19.37 0.17 4.59
CA LEU A 203 -20.21 -0.63 5.46
C LEU A 203 -21.57 0.03 5.72
N THR A 204 -21.56 1.34 5.96
CA THR A 204 -22.77 2.12 6.29
C THR A 204 -23.47 2.72 5.07
N GLU A 205 -22.82 2.74 3.89
CA GLU A 205 -23.26 3.46 2.68
C GLU A 205 -23.50 4.96 2.91
N ALA A 206 -22.92 5.50 3.97
CA ALA A 206 -23.08 6.88 4.37
C ALA A 206 -21.96 7.77 3.79
N ARG A 207 -22.23 9.09 3.70
CA ARG A 207 -21.23 10.08 3.28
C ARG A 207 -20.60 10.75 4.49
N CYS A 208 -19.28 10.88 4.47
CA CYS A 208 -18.58 11.68 5.47
C CYS A 208 -19.03 13.13 5.42
N ARG A 209 -19.46 13.67 6.56
CA ARG A 209 -19.82 15.09 6.73
C ARG A 209 -18.74 15.85 7.47
N LYS A 210 -18.17 15.26 8.50
CA LYS A 210 -17.08 15.84 9.29
C LYS A 210 -16.12 14.71 9.73
N LEU A 211 -14.86 15.02 9.75
CA LEU A 211 -13.83 14.16 10.32
C LEU A 211 -12.93 15.02 11.18
N SER A 212 -12.67 14.57 12.39
CA SER A 212 -11.68 15.16 13.29
C SER A 212 -10.74 14.06 13.76
N SER A 213 -9.46 14.36 13.81
CA SER A 213 -8.45 13.38 14.20
C SER A 213 -7.45 14.01 15.16
N PHE A 214 -7.09 13.27 16.19
CA PHE A 214 -6.11 13.64 17.20
C PHE A 214 -5.12 12.50 17.37
N GLY A 215 -3.84 12.80 17.30
CA GLY A 215 -2.78 11.82 17.47
C GLY A 215 -1.47 12.48 17.85
N SER A 216 -0.51 11.71 18.32
CA SER A 216 0.83 12.19 18.57
C SER A 216 1.84 11.05 18.45
N LEU A 217 3.10 11.42 18.22
CA LEU A 217 4.24 10.53 18.40
C LEU A 217 4.66 10.61 19.87
N ARG A 218 4.45 9.54 20.63
CA ARG A 218 4.70 9.52 22.07
C ARG A 218 5.71 8.47 22.48
N TRP A 219 5.65 7.30 21.90
CA TRP A 219 6.48 6.17 22.34
C TRP A 219 7.83 6.07 21.63
N PHE A 220 7.83 6.08 20.30
CA PHE A 220 9.06 5.88 19.51
C PHE A 220 9.89 7.19 19.40
N ARG A 221 10.40 7.66 20.55
CA ARG A 221 11.15 8.90 20.70
C ARG A 221 12.44 8.65 21.52
N ALA A 222 13.44 9.49 21.32
CA ALA A 222 14.76 9.36 21.96
C ALA A 222 14.70 9.35 23.49
N GLU A 223 13.78 10.11 24.10
CA GLU A 223 13.59 10.19 25.54
C GLU A 223 13.11 8.88 26.18
N ASN A 224 12.49 8.01 25.39
CA ASN A 224 12.02 6.69 25.83
C ASN A 224 13.04 5.57 25.58
N ALA A 225 14.21 5.90 25.04
CA ALA A 225 15.24 4.89 24.77
C ALA A 225 15.73 4.25 26.09
N PRO A 226 15.72 2.91 26.19
CA PRO A 226 16.22 2.24 27.39
C PRO A 226 17.68 2.63 27.67
N LYS A 227 17.99 2.79 28.96
CA LYS A 227 19.36 3.11 29.38
C LYS A 227 20.33 2.02 28.90
N GLY A 228 21.43 2.43 28.27
CA GLY A 228 22.41 1.50 27.68
C GLY A 228 22.08 1.07 26.26
N SER A 229 20.94 1.46 25.67
CA SER A 229 20.65 1.22 24.25
C SER A 229 21.59 1.99 23.34
N THR A 230 21.91 1.38 22.18
CA THR A 230 22.79 1.96 21.16
C THR A 230 21.98 2.49 19.96
N PRO A 231 22.58 3.25 19.04
CA PRO A 231 21.89 3.70 17.82
C PRO A 231 21.43 2.57 16.89
N ARG A 232 22.08 1.41 16.94
CA ARG A 232 21.77 0.26 16.08
C ARG A 232 21.52 -0.99 16.90
N CYS A 233 20.58 -1.83 16.44
CA CYS A 233 20.20 -3.04 17.16
C CYS A 233 21.34 -4.08 17.20
N ILE A 234 22.14 -4.18 16.13
CA ILE A 234 23.21 -5.18 16.02
C ILE A 234 24.33 -4.96 17.08
N ASP A 235 24.50 -3.74 17.54
CA ASP A 235 25.52 -3.38 18.53
C ASP A 235 24.92 -3.19 19.93
N CYS A 236 23.62 -3.46 20.10
CA CYS A 236 22.90 -3.14 21.32
C CYS A 236 23.03 -4.26 22.36
N PRO A 237 23.53 -3.98 23.59
CA PRO A 237 23.64 -4.99 24.64
C PRO A 237 22.26 -5.49 25.13
N LEU A 238 21.18 -4.74 24.85
CA LEU A 238 19.81 -5.09 25.21
C LEU A 238 19.09 -5.85 24.08
N GLU A 239 19.78 -6.19 23.00
CA GLU A 239 19.17 -6.71 21.76
C GLU A 239 18.28 -7.93 22.01
N LYS A 240 18.76 -8.90 22.81
CA LYS A 240 18.07 -10.17 23.06
C LYS A 240 16.76 -10.05 23.86
N GLU A 241 16.62 -9.00 24.65
CA GLU A 241 15.45 -8.75 25.50
C GLU A 241 14.53 -7.69 24.89
N CYS A 242 14.97 -7.03 23.80
CA CYS A 242 14.25 -5.93 23.20
C CYS A 242 13.10 -6.42 22.30
N PRO A 243 11.82 -6.08 22.60
CA PRO A 243 10.70 -6.50 21.77
C PRO A 243 10.70 -5.86 20.38
N TYR A 244 11.58 -4.89 20.15
CA TYR A 244 11.74 -4.16 18.89
C TYR A 244 13.04 -4.52 18.17
N SER A 245 13.69 -5.67 18.54
CA SER A 245 14.96 -6.04 17.94
C SER A 245 14.86 -6.19 16.42
N ALA A 246 15.68 -5.42 15.70
CA ALA A 246 15.81 -5.55 14.25
C ALA A 246 16.56 -6.85 13.88
N VAL A 247 17.46 -7.32 14.75
CA VAL A 247 18.20 -8.57 14.55
C VAL A 247 17.21 -9.73 14.64
N ASP A 248 16.36 -9.75 15.66
CA ASP A 248 15.34 -10.78 15.79
C ASP A 248 14.38 -10.76 14.60
N LEU A 249 13.84 -9.60 14.25
CA LEU A 249 12.85 -9.46 13.19
C LEU A 249 13.39 -9.88 11.82
N TYR A 250 14.57 -9.40 11.43
CA TYR A 250 15.06 -9.58 10.05
C TYR A 250 16.03 -10.75 9.90
N TYR A 251 16.88 -11.00 10.88
CA TYR A 251 17.89 -12.04 10.77
C TYR A 251 17.42 -13.39 11.35
N ASN A 252 16.82 -13.42 12.53
CA ASN A 252 16.40 -14.66 13.17
C ASN A 252 15.08 -15.18 12.60
N ARG A 253 14.01 -14.35 12.63
CA ARG A 253 12.66 -14.75 12.18
C ARG A 253 12.46 -14.65 10.66
N ARG A 254 13.31 -13.90 9.95
CA ARG A 254 13.18 -13.66 8.50
C ARG A 254 11.86 -13.00 8.10
N ASP A 255 11.27 -12.21 9.00
CA ASP A 255 10.05 -11.46 8.74
C ASP A 255 10.37 -10.14 8.04
N TRP A 256 9.45 -9.67 7.19
CA TRP A 256 9.50 -8.37 6.49
C TRP A 256 10.74 -8.17 5.58
N ILE A 257 11.44 -9.24 5.23
CA ILE A 257 12.64 -9.20 4.38
C ILE A 257 12.34 -9.13 2.88
N SER A 258 11.09 -9.29 2.46
CA SER A 258 10.66 -9.18 1.05
C SER A 258 10.92 -7.81 0.42
N ASN A 259 11.22 -6.80 1.24
CA ASN A 259 11.61 -5.47 0.76
C ASN A 259 13.12 -5.31 0.55
N PHE A 260 13.91 -6.34 0.85
CA PHE A 260 15.36 -6.32 0.70
C PHE A 260 15.74 -6.90 -0.65
N ASP A 261 16.13 -6.01 -1.57
CA ASP A 261 16.59 -6.43 -2.89
C ASP A 261 17.96 -7.14 -2.77
N VAL A 262 18.05 -8.35 -3.30
CA VAL A 262 19.28 -9.14 -3.27
C VAL A 262 19.98 -9.01 -4.63
N PRO A 263 21.11 -8.29 -4.71
CA PRO A 263 21.88 -8.18 -5.94
C PRO A 263 22.41 -9.54 -6.42
N GLU A 264 22.67 -9.64 -7.71
CA GLU A 264 23.32 -10.83 -8.28
C GLU A 264 24.68 -11.09 -7.58
N GLY A 265 24.92 -12.35 -7.23
CA GLY A 265 26.11 -12.77 -6.52
C GLY A 265 26.12 -12.52 -5.01
N ALA A 266 25.12 -11.81 -4.46
CA ALA A 266 24.97 -11.62 -3.02
C ALA A 266 24.01 -12.64 -2.39
N THR A 267 24.25 -12.98 -1.13
CA THR A 267 23.31 -13.76 -0.34
C THR A 267 22.32 -12.88 0.41
N LEU A 268 21.15 -13.43 0.72
CA LEU A 268 20.16 -12.72 1.54
C LEU A 268 20.73 -12.33 2.91
N ASP A 269 21.56 -13.16 3.52
CA ASP A 269 22.21 -12.91 4.81
C ASP A 269 23.12 -11.68 4.75
N GLU A 270 23.93 -11.56 3.70
CA GLU A 270 24.78 -10.38 3.49
C GLU A 270 23.94 -9.10 3.35
N VAL A 271 22.83 -9.18 2.63
CA VAL A 271 21.91 -8.03 2.48
C VAL A 271 21.29 -7.66 3.82
N ILE A 272 20.81 -8.63 4.60
CA ILE A 272 20.24 -8.38 5.93
C ILE A 272 21.30 -7.78 6.86
N LEU A 273 22.49 -8.38 6.92
CA LEU A 273 23.58 -7.87 7.79
C LEU A 273 24.00 -6.44 7.38
N ARG A 274 24.04 -6.14 6.09
CA ARG A 274 24.29 -4.78 5.61
C ARG A 274 23.20 -3.83 6.08
N GLN A 275 21.93 -4.21 5.97
CA GLN A 275 20.81 -3.40 6.49
C GLN A 275 20.91 -3.17 8.00
N LEU A 276 21.26 -4.19 8.76
CA LEU A 276 21.44 -4.07 10.22
C LEU A 276 22.61 -3.15 10.59
N ARG A 277 23.72 -3.19 9.85
CA ARG A 277 24.91 -2.39 10.13
C ARG A 277 24.82 -0.96 9.64
N THR A 278 24.28 -0.71 8.45
CA THR A 278 24.34 0.60 7.80
C THR A 278 22.99 1.13 7.28
N GLY A 279 22.02 0.25 7.02
CA GLY A 279 20.72 0.63 6.48
C GLY A 279 19.75 1.17 7.54
N ASP A 280 18.63 1.71 7.09
CA ASP A 280 17.58 2.28 7.95
C ASP A 280 16.97 1.23 8.88
N TYR A 281 16.81 0.00 8.38
CA TYR A 281 16.14 -1.06 9.12
C TYR A 281 16.92 -1.60 10.33
N GLY A 282 18.23 -1.30 10.45
CA GLY A 282 19.03 -1.69 11.62
C GLY A 282 18.99 -0.68 12.77
N ARG A 283 18.33 0.47 12.60
CA ARG A 283 18.27 1.54 13.62
C ARG A 283 17.46 1.13 14.85
N CYS A 284 17.85 1.64 16.01
CA CYS A 284 17.03 1.58 17.21
C CYS A 284 15.75 2.38 16.99
N VAL A 285 14.59 1.79 17.33
CA VAL A 285 13.27 2.44 17.13
C VAL A 285 13.11 3.78 17.89
N PHE A 286 13.87 3.97 18.96
CA PHE A 286 13.87 5.19 19.74
C PHE A 286 14.85 6.26 19.21
N ARG A 287 15.58 5.96 18.13
CA ARG A 287 16.60 6.86 17.53
C ARG A 287 16.41 7.01 16.01
N CYS A 288 15.20 6.72 15.54
CA CYS A 288 14.80 7.02 14.19
C CYS A 288 14.37 8.48 14.04
N ASP A 289 14.30 8.95 12.81
CA ASP A 289 13.84 10.28 12.41
C ASP A 289 12.35 10.28 12.04
N ASN A 290 11.58 9.36 12.63
CA ASN A 290 10.14 9.26 12.42
C ASN A 290 9.39 10.42 13.08
N ASP A 291 8.38 10.93 12.39
CA ASP A 291 7.49 12.00 12.85
C ASP A 291 6.00 11.62 12.79
N VAL A 292 5.67 10.49 12.16
CA VAL A 292 4.28 10.00 12.11
C VAL A 292 3.80 9.56 13.50
N VAL A 293 2.51 9.73 13.74
CA VAL A 293 1.88 9.40 15.02
C VAL A 293 1.97 7.90 15.32
N ASP A 294 2.16 7.51 16.58
CA ASP A 294 2.12 6.12 17.04
C ASP A 294 0.80 5.74 17.73
N HIS A 295 -0.05 6.70 17.99
CA HIS A 295 -1.45 6.51 18.40
C HIS A 295 -2.32 7.64 17.85
N GLN A 296 -3.58 7.32 17.53
CA GLN A 296 -4.51 8.24 16.88
C GLN A 296 -5.96 7.86 17.19
N ILE A 297 -6.80 8.87 17.35
CA ILE A 297 -8.26 8.74 17.42
C ILE A 297 -8.86 9.58 16.32
N CYS A 298 -9.87 9.01 15.63
CA CYS A 298 -10.65 9.72 14.62
C CYS A 298 -12.12 9.68 14.99
N LEU A 299 -12.78 10.83 14.91
CA LEU A 299 -14.22 10.97 14.99
C LEU A 299 -14.74 11.22 13.57
N LEU A 300 -15.46 10.24 13.04
CA LEU A 300 -16.08 10.29 11.72
C LEU A 300 -17.59 10.49 11.89
N TYR A 301 -18.08 11.65 11.49
CA TYR A 301 -19.51 11.96 11.47
C TYR A 301 -20.04 11.83 10.03
N THR A 302 -21.08 11.02 9.87
CA THR A 302 -21.67 10.72 8.57
C THR A 302 -23.03 11.40 8.39
N SER A 303 -23.47 11.51 7.13
CA SER A 303 -24.89 11.78 6.84
C SER A 303 -25.72 10.57 7.26
N PRO A 304 -27.03 10.73 7.52
CA PRO A 304 -27.94 9.61 7.64
C PRO A 304 -27.76 8.64 6.47
N SER A 305 -27.80 7.34 6.74
CA SER A 305 -27.73 6.33 5.70
C SER A 305 -28.93 6.48 4.75
N PRO A 306 -28.78 6.22 3.43
CA PRO A 306 -29.94 6.08 2.55
C PRO A 306 -30.96 5.02 2.99
N ARG A 307 -30.56 4.14 3.92
CA ARG A 307 -31.42 3.12 4.54
C ARG A 307 -32.14 3.61 5.79
N ASP A 308 -31.86 4.84 6.23
CA ASP A 308 -32.58 5.41 7.38
C ASP A 308 -34.00 5.77 6.95
N PRO A 309 -35.04 5.10 7.50
CA PRO A 309 -36.42 5.33 7.12
C PRO A 309 -36.94 6.73 7.46
N LYS A 310 -36.18 7.53 8.24
CA LYS A 310 -36.55 8.91 8.61
C LYS A 310 -36.04 9.97 7.63
N THR A 311 -35.36 9.58 6.58
CA THR A 311 -34.78 10.50 5.57
C THR A 311 -35.48 10.45 4.23
N SER A 312 -36.60 9.76 4.11
CA SER A 312 -37.47 9.73 2.91
C SER A 312 -38.58 10.80 2.97
#